data_bafb874ad134a3975699f3a00a4701b7
#
_entry.id   bafb874ad134a3975699f3a00a4701b7
#
_cell.length_a   1.000
_cell.length_b   1.000
_cell.length_c   1.000
_cell.angle_alpha   90.00
_cell.angle_beta   90.00
_cell.angle_gamma   90.00
#
_symmetry.space_group_name_H-M   'P 1'
#
loop_
_entity.id
_entity.type
_entity.pdbx_description
1 polymer ?
#
loop_
_entity_poly.entity_id
_entity_poly.type
_entity_poly.pdbx_seq_one_letter_code
_entity_poly.pdbx_strand_id
1 'polypeptide(L)'
;MSTQKKLKVATTSLAGCFGCHMSFLDIDERLFTLLDHIEFDRSPLTDIKTCSPDCDIGIIEGGLCNAENVHVLREFRKNCKILIAMGACAINGGLPAQRNHLPLTTILEEVYHTSPGLTNGMIPNDPELPLPLDQVHPIHEVVKVDYFIPGCPPSGDAIWKVLTDLLAGREPELGHGLMHYD
;
A
#
# COMPACT_ATOMS: atom_id res chain seq x y z
N MET A 1 -23.74 -7.54 -27.58
CA MET A 1 -23.49 -7.04 -26.21
C MET A 1 -22.09 -6.44 -26.24
N SER A 2 -21.97 -5.12 -26.10
CA SER A 2 -20.66 -4.45 -26.01
C SER A 2 -20.01 -4.89 -24.70
N THR A 3 -18.96 -5.67 -24.77
CA THR A 3 -18.10 -5.97 -23.60
C THR A 3 -17.41 -4.68 -23.20
N GLN A 4 -17.95 -4.01 -22.19
CA GLN A 4 -17.29 -2.85 -21.60
C GLN A 4 -15.91 -3.28 -21.13
N LYS A 5 -14.86 -2.59 -21.56
CA LYS A 5 -13.47 -2.90 -21.17
C LYS A 5 -13.35 -2.73 -19.64
N LYS A 6 -12.95 -3.78 -18.96
CA LYS A 6 -12.66 -3.72 -17.51
C LYS A 6 -11.47 -2.79 -17.25
N LEU A 7 -11.52 -2.07 -16.12
CA LEU A 7 -10.37 -1.29 -15.66
C LEU A 7 -9.33 -2.22 -15.02
N LYS A 8 -8.07 -2.00 -15.37
CA LYS A 8 -6.95 -2.71 -14.74
C LYS A 8 -6.60 -2.07 -13.39
N VAL A 9 -6.61 -2.89 -12.34
CA VAL A 9 -6.31 -2.46 -10.98
C VAL A 9 -5.11 -3.23 -10.45
N ALA A 10 -4.04 -2.53 -10.14
CA ALA A 10 -2.88 -3.09 -9.46
C ALA A 10 -2.90 -2.71 -7.98
N THR A 11 -2.51 -3.62 -7.10
CA THR A 11 -2.39 -3.35 -5.67
C THR A 11 -1.05 -3.85 -5.15
N THR A 12 -0.52 -3.21 -4.11
CA THR A 12 0.70 -3.67 -3.44
C THR A 12 0.71 -3.26 -1.97
N SER A 13 1.35 -4.10 -1.15
CA SER A 13 1.67 -3.78 0.24
C SER A 13 3.16 -3.49 0.36
N LEU A 14 3.50 -2.36 0.96
CA LEU A 14 4.86 -1.96 1.30
C LEU A 14 5.12 -2.22 2.81
N ALA A 15 5.75 -1.28 3.51
CA ALA A 15 5.95 -1.43 4.96
C ALA A 15 4.64 -1.20 5.73
N GLY A 16 4.00 -2.28 6.15
CA GLY A 16 2.73 -2.26 6.87
C GLY A 16 2.36 -3.63 7.42
N CYS A 17 1.14 -3.78 7.89
CA CYS A 17 0.61 -5.01 8.49
C CYS A 17 -0.28 -5.83 7.54
N PHE A 18 -0.48 -5.38 6.31
CA PHE A 18 -1.42 -5.96 5.34
C PHE A 18 -2.91 -5.79 5.70
N GLY A 19 -3.22 -5.03 6.76
CA GLY A 19 -4.59 -4.83 7.24
C GLY A 19 -5.50 -4.13 6.24
N CYS A 20 -4.95 -3.22 5.42
CA CYS A 20 -5.75 -2.53 4.41
C CYS A 20 -6.20 -3.46 3.27
N HIS A 21 -5.36 -4.43 2.85
CA HIS A 21 -5.78 -5.47 1.91
C HIS A 21 -6.81 -6.42 2.54
N MET A 22 -6.68 -6.74 3.84
CA MET A 22 -7.72 -7.52 4.53
C MET A 22 -9.04 -6.77 4.54
N SER A 23 -9.02 -5.47 4.87
CA SER A 23 -10.22 -4.64 4.81
C SER A 23 -10.79 -4.49 3.39
N PHE A 24 -9.92 -4.51 2.36
CA PHE A 24 -10.37 -4.59 0.97
C PHE A 24 -11.15 -5.89 0.70
N LEU A 25 -10.73 -7.02 1.27
CA LEU A 25 -11.45 -8.28 1.16
C LEU A 25 -12.75 -8.28 1.98
N ASP A 26 -12.83 -7.48 3.06
CA ASP A 26 -14.04 -7.30 3.88
C ASP A 26 -15.17 -6.53 3.14
N ILE A 27 -14.95 -6.11 1.88
CA ILE A 27 -16.04 -5.70 0.97
C ILE A 27 -17.01 -6.86 0.76
N ASP A 28 -16.53 -8.09 0.98
CA ASP A 28 -17.30 -9.33 0.99
C ASP A 28 -17.98 -9.64 -0.35
N GLU A 29 -19.23 -10.04 -0.39
CA GLU A 29 -19.94 -10.41 -1.62
C GLU A 29 -19.93 -9.32 -2.71
N ARG A 30 -19.84 -8.05 -2.31
CA ARG A 30 -19.71 -6.92 -3.24
C ARG A 30 -18.45 -6.98 -4.12
N LEU A 31 -17.44 -7.74 -3.69
CA LEU A 31 -16.24 -7.95 -4.48
C LEU A 31 -16.55 -8.63 -5.82
N PHE A 32 -17.52 -9.54 -5.87
CA PHE A 32 -17.94 -10.18 -7.13
C PHE A 32 -18.52 -9.15 -8.10
N THR A 33 -19.33 -8.20 -7.60
CA THR A 33 -19.83 -7.09 -8.45
C THR A 33 -18.69 -6.22 -8.97
N LEU A 34 -17.67 -5.97 -8.14
CA LEU A 34 -16.49 -5.23 -8.55
C LEU A 34 -15.73 -5.95 -9.68
N LEU A 35 -15.56 -7.26 -9.58
CA LEU A 35 -14.89 -8.09 -10.59
C LEU A 35 -15.59 -8.10 -11.96
N ASP A 36 -16.86 -7.74 -12.04
CA ASP A 36 -17.53 -7.51 -13.34
C ASP A 36 -16.98 -6.29 -14.09
N HIS A 37 -16.41 -5.32 -13.36
CA HIS A 37 -15.95 -4.03 -13.88
C HIS A 37 -14.44 -3.87 -13.87
N ILE A 38 -13.72 -4.62 -13.02
CA ILE A 38 -12.26 -4.56 -12.91
C ILE A 38 -11.60 -5.87 -13.27
N GLU A 39 -10.33 -5.77 -13.64
CA GLU A 39 -9.41 -6.88 -13.80
C GLU A 39 -8.18 -6.61 -12.93
N PHE A 40 -7.84 -7.54 -12.06
CA PHE A 40 -6.61 -7.41 -11.27
C PHE A 40 -5.39 -7.61 -12.14
N ASP A 41 -4.49 -6.65 -12.08
CA ASP A 41 -3.12 -6.72 -12.58
C ASP A 41 -2.20 -7.21 -11.44
N ARG A 42 -1.01 -6.65 -11.28
CA ARG A 42 -0.12 -6.97 -10.15
C ARG A 42 -0.86 -6.76 -8.83
N SER A 43 -0.94 -7.80 -8.03
CA SER A 43 -1.58 -7.75 -6.71
C SER A 43 -1.07 -8.90 -5.84
N PRO A 44 -1.01 -8.74 -4.51
CA PRO A 44 -0.82 -9.87 -3.60
C PRO A 44 -1.91 -10.95 -3.74
N LEU A 45 -3.05 -10.62 -4.34
CA LEU A 45 -4.17 -11.53 -4.60
C LEU A 45 -4.02 -12.31 -5.92
N THR A 46 -2.98 -12.03 -6.71
CA THR A 46 -2.73 -12.67 -8.01
C THR A 46 -1.28 -13.16 -8.12
N ASP A 47 -1.00 -13.98 -9.14
CA ASP A 47 0.37 -14.42 -9.45
C ASP A 47 1.13 -13.45 -10.37
N ILE A 48 0.52 -12.32 -10.75
CA ILE A 48 1.15 -11.30 -11.59
C ILE A 48 2.15 -10.51 -10.75
N LYS A 49 3.44 -10.52 -11.16
CA LYS A 49 4.54 -9.94 -10.39
C LYS A 49 4.95 -8.53 -10.84
N THR A 50 4.53 -8.09 -12.03
CA THR A 50 4.88 -6.79 -12.59
C THR A 50 3.62 -6.00 -12.91
N CYS A 51 3.64 -4.69 -12.64
CA CYS A 51 2.54 -3.80 -12.98
C CYS A 51 2.57 -3.45 -14.48
N SER A 52 1.47 -3.71 -15.18
CA SER A 52 1.36 -3.42 -16.62
C SER A 52 1.45 -1.91 -16.91
N PRO A 53 2.09 -1.50 -18.01
CA PRO A 53 2.23 -0.08 -18.36
C PRO A 53 0.90 0.64 -18.65
N ASP A 54 -0.18 -0.09 -18.85
CA ASP A 54 -1.53 0.42 -19.15
C ASP A 54 -2.51 0.23 -17.98
N CYS A 55 -1.99 0.12 -16.75
CA CYS A 55 -2.79 0.01 -15.55
C CYS A 55 -3.62 1.29 -15.33
N ASP A 56 -4.88 1.12 -15.00
CA ASP A 56 -5.78 2.26 -14.78
C ASP A 56 -5.68 2.79 -13.34
N ILE A 57 -5.69 1.91 -12.34
CA ILE A 57 -5.69 2.28 -10.92
C ILE A 57 -4.61 1.48 -10.18
N GLY A 58 -3.74 2.17 -9.47
CA GLY A 58 -2.81 1.60 -8.51
C GLY A 58 -3.25 1.90 -7.08
N ILE A 59 -3.34 0.89 -6.23
CA ILE A 59 -3.68 1.03 -4.81
C ILE A 59 -2.50 0.56 -3.99
N ILE A 60 -1.97 1.44 -3.14
CA ILE A 60 -0.80 1.15 -2.33
C ILE A 60 -1.13 1.29 -0.85
N GLU A 61 -0.87 0.24 -0.08
CA GLU A 61 -0.81 0.31 1.38
C GLU A 61 0.64 0.22 1.87
N GLY A 62 0.87 0.67 3.09
CA GLY A 62 2.19 0.64 3.70
C GLY A 62 3.05 1.85 3.37
N GLY A 63 4.01 2.14 4.24
CA GLY A 63 4.98 3.22 4.06
C GLY A 63 6.26 2.75 3.35
N LEU A 64 7.21 3.66 3.21
CA LEU A 64 8.52 3.38 2.60
C LEU A 64 9.56 3.18 3.70
N CYS A 65 10.05 1.97 3.88
CA CYS A 65 11.07 1.65 4.88
C CYS A 65 12.40 1.17 4.30
N ASN A 66 12.44 0.86 3.00
CA ASN A 66 13.64 0.40 2.31
C ASN A 66 13.65 0.80 0.82
N ALA A 67 14.78 0.58 0.16
CA ALA A 67 14.97 0.95 -1.24
C ALA A 67 14.01 0.21 -2.20
N GLU A 68 13.66 -1.04 -1.92
CA GLU A 68 12.72 -1.82 -2.73
C GLU A 68 11.32 -1.22 -2.69
N ASN A 69 10.86 -0.76 -1.52
CA ASN A 69 9.57 -0.06 -1.42
C ASN A 69 9.51 1.17 -2.32
N VAL A 70 10.61 1.95 -2.37
CA VAL A 70 10.71 3.12 -3.25
C VAL A 70 10.70 2.72 -4.72
N HIS A 71 11.39 1.64 -5.08
CA HIS A 71 11.41 1.11 -6.45
C HIS A 71 10.00 0.70 -6.90
N VAL A 72 9.32 -0.12 -6.11
CA VAL A 72 7.94 -0.57 -6.38
C VAL A 72 6.97 0.60 -6.49
N LEU A 73 7.05 1.57 -5.58
CA LEU A 73 6.22 2.78 -5.63
C LEU A 73 6.39 3.56 -6.94
N ARG A 74 7.64 3.74 -7.38
CA ARG A 74 7.94 4.43 -8.64
C ARG A 74 7.45 3.67 -9.87
N GLU A 75 7.53 2.33 -9.85
CA GLU A 75 6.95 1.47 -10.88
C GLU A 75 5.44 1.69 -10.97
N PHE A 76 4.72 1.65 -9.85
CA PHE A 76 3.28 1.90 -9.82
C PHE A 76 2.94 3.30 -10.34
N ARG A 77 3.63 4.34 -9.87
CA ARG A 77 3.35 5.72 -10.35
C ARG A 77 3.59 5.88 -11.84
N LYS A 78 4.59 5.19 -12.39
CA LYS A 78 4.90 5.22 -13.82
C LYS A 78 3.82 4.53 -14.67
N ASN A 79 3.27 3.43 -14.17
CA ASN A 79 2.43 2.51 -14.94
C ASN A 79 0.93 2.74 -14.71
N CYS A 80 0.52 3.31 -13.57
CA CYS A 80 -0.88 3.56 -13.24
C CYS A 80 -1.30 5.00 -13.58
N LYS A 81 -2.48 5.16 -14.15
CA LYS A 81 -3.06 6.48 -14.44
C LYS A 81 -3.44 7.20 -13.15
N ILE A 82 -4.09 6.49 -12.24
CA ILE A 82 -4.53 6.95 -10.91
C ILE A 82 -3.76 6.17 -9.86
N LEU A 83 -3.21 6.86 -8.84
CA LEU A 83 -2.54 6.25 -7.72
C LEU A 83 -3.25 6.63 -6.41
N ILE A 84 -3.61 5.62 -5.63
CA ILE A 84 -4.35 5.75 -4.37
C ILE A 84 -3.44 5.30 -3.22
N ALA A 85 -3.29 6.16 -2.20
CA ALA A 85 -2.72 5.80 -0.91
C ALA A 85 -3.81 5.27 0.01
N MET A 86 -3.69 4.01 0.44
CA MET A 86 -4.68 3.34 1.29
C MET A 86 -4.11 3.08 2.68
N GLY A 87 -4.77 3.63 3.69
CA GLY A 87 -4.43 3.45 5.10
C GLY A 87 -3.35 4.38 5.63
N ALA A 88 -3.29 4.50 6.95
CA ALA A 88 -2.40 5.42 7.66
C ALA A 88 -0.92 5.22 7.32
N CYS A 89 -0.46 3.97 7.13
CA CYS A 89 0.94 3.71 6.80
C CYS A 89 1.37 4.35 5.47
N ALA A 90 0.53 4.28 4.44
CA ALA A 90 0.80 4.92 3.15
C ALA A 90 0.70 6.45 3.21
N ILE A 91 -0.21 6.98 4.05
CA ILE A 91 -0.57 8.40 4.10
C ILE A 91 0.37 9.21 5.00
N ASN A 92 0.74 8.70 6.17
CA ASN A 92 1.53 9.42 7.17
C ASN A 92 2.63 8.59 7.82
N GLY A 93 2.93 7.40 7.28
CA GLY A 93 3.91 6.46 7.81
C GLY A 93 3.37 5.50 8.88
N GLY A 94 2.26 5.83 9.54
CA GLY A 94 1.55 4.96 10.49
C GLY A 94 2.43 4.32 11.57
N LEU A 95 2.12 3.07 11.92
CA LEU A 95 2.90 2.28 12.89
C LEU A 95 4.37 2.12 12.49
N PRO A 96 4.73 1.81 11.22
CA PRO A 96 6.13 1.69 10.83
C PRO A 96 6.96 2.94 11.11
N ALA A 97 6.38 4.14 11.01
CA ALA A 97 7.08 5.41 11.27
C ALA A 97 7.35 5.68 12.76
N GLN A 98 6.81 4.89 13.68
CA GLN A 98 7.15 5.01 15.11
C GLN A 98 8.64 4.80 15.38
N ARG A 99 9.33 4.02 14.55
CA ARG A 99 10.79 3.85 14.64
C ARG A 99 11.59 5.12 14.32
N ASN A 100 10.97 6.12 13.68
CA ASN A 100 11.66 7.35 13.25
C ASN A 100 12.18 8.21 14.40
N HIS A 101 11.79 7.91 15.64
CA HIS A 101 12.30 8.56 16.84
C HIS A 101 13.69 8.08 17.27
N LEU A 102 14.17 6.97 16.70
CA LEU A 102 15.46 6.36 17.03
C LEU A 102 16.35 6.29 15.78
N PRO A 103 17.67 6.44 15.93
CA PRO A 103 18.59 6.17 14.84
C PRO A 103 18.48 4.72 14.36
N LEU A 104 18.50 4.51 13.05
CA LEU A 104 18.39 3.17 12.46
C LEU A 104 19.46 2.20 13.00
N THR A 105 20.69 2.70 13.15
CA THR A 105 21.81 1.91 13.71
C THR A 105 21.51 1.39 15.12
N THR A 106 20.91 2.22 15.97
CA THR A 106 20.52 1.82 17.33
C THR A 106 19.49 0.70 17.31
N ILE A 107 18.49 0.80 16.43
CA ILE A 107 17.45 -0.23 16.28
C ILE A 107 18.05 -1.54 15.80
N LEU A 108 18.93 -1.50 14.79
CA LEU A 108 19.57 -2.69 14.24
C LEU A 108 20.47 -3.36 15.28
N GLU A 109 21.24 -2.60 16.06
CA GLU A 109 22.04 -3.12 17.16
C GLU A 109 21.18 -3.80 18.23
N GLU A 110 20.09 -3.14 18.66
CA GLU A 110 19.18 -3.70 19.65
C GLU A 110 18.57 -5.01 19.19
N VAL A 111 18.05 -5.03 17.94
CA VAL A 111 17.34 -6.21 17.42
C VAL A 111 18.28 -7.37 17.11
N TYR A 112 19.44 -7.11 16.50
CA TYR A 112 20.28 -8.16 15.94
C TYR A 112 21.53 -8.50 16.78
N HIS A 113 21.94 -7.64 17.73
CA HIS A 113 23.10 -7.90 18.59
C HIS A 113 22.72 -8.10 20.04
N THR A 114 21.82 -7.27 20.60
CA THR A 114 21.60 -7.22 22.05
C THR A 114 20.28 -7.79 22.52
N SER A 115 19.39 -8.22 21.60
CA SER A 115 18.10 -8.82 22.00
C SER A 115 18.28 -10.05 22.91
N PRO A 116 17.45 -10.19 23.95
CA PRO A 116 17.50 -11.33 24.86
C PRO A 116 17.40 -12.67 24.11
N GLY A 117 18.27 -13.60 24.42
CA GLY A 117 18.31 -14.94 23.82
C GLY A 117 19.17 -15.05 22.57
N LEU A 118 19.73 -13.95 22.06
CA LEU A 118 20.71 -14.03 20.97
C LEU A 118 22.07 -14.46 21.48
N THR A 119 22.67 -15.45 20.80
CA THR A 119 24.09 -15.81 20.91
C THR A 119 24.73 -15.57 19.56
N ASN A 120 25.77 -14.73 19.50
CA ASN A 120 26.47 -14.37 18.26
C ASN A 120 25.54 -13.67 17.22
N GLY A 121 24.74 -12.74 17.68
CA GLY A 121 23.90 -11.93 16.79
C GLY A 121 24.74 -11.14 15.79
N MET A 122 24.21 -10.95 14.58
CA MET A 122 24.87 -10.18 13.50
C MET A 122 23.80 -9.39 12.72
N ILE A 123 24.08 -8.12 12.48
CA ILE A 123 23.23 -7.32 11.60
C ILE A 123 23.30 -7.91 10.19
N PRO A 124 22.14 -8.26 9.59
CA PRO A 124 22.12 -8.80 8.23
C PRO A 124 22.74 -7.82 7.24
N ASN A 125 23.66 -8.29 6.42
CA ASN A 125 24.36 -7.50 5.41
C ASN A 125 24.61 -8.37 4.17
N ASP A 126 23.55 -8.67 3.43
CA ASP A 126 23.60 -9.43 2.20
C ASP A 126 23.20 -8.52 1.03
N PRO A 127 23.87 -8.59 -0.14
CA PRO A 127 23.52 -7.81 -1.33
C PRO A 127 22.08 -8.02 -1.84
N GLU A 128 21.44 -9.15 -1.51
CA GLU A 128 20.04 -9.42 -1.88
C GLU A 128 19.04 -8.71 -0.97
N LEU A 129 19.48 -8.21 0.18
CA LEU A 129 18.61 -7.48 1.09
C LEU A 129 18.46 -6.02 0.65
N PRO A 130 17.24 -5.50 0.55
CA PRO A 130 17.03 -4.10 0.20
C PRO A 130 17.56 -3.19 1.32
N LEU A 131 18.32 -2.17 0.94
CA LEU A 131 18.87 -1.19 1.89
C LEU A 131 17.74 -0.52 2.68
N PRO A 132 17.75 -0.55 4.01
CA PRO A 132 16.78 0.16 4.83
C PRO A 132 16.97 1.67 4.68
N LEU A 133 15.87 2.43 4.71
CA LEU A 133 15.90 3.88 4.82
C LEU A 133 16.12 4.29 6.29
N ASP A 134 16.77 5.41 6.52
CA ASP A 134 16.98 5.95 7.88
C ASP A 134 15.65 6.22 8.58
N GLN A 135 14.65 6.67 7.82
CA GLN A 135 13.30 6.91 8.28
C GLN A 135 12.27 6.21 7.40
N VAL A 136 11.10 5.94 7.96
CA VAL A 136 9.93 5.51 7.21
C VAL A 136 9.19 6.75 6.70
N HIS A 137 8.91 6.77 5.42
CA HIS A 137 8.24 7.89 4.75
C HIS A 137 6.85 7.49 4.25
N PRO A 138 5.88 8.41 4.26
CA PRO A 138 4.65 8.25 3.51
C PRO A 138 4.92 8.30 2.00
N ILE A 139 4.06 7.66 1.21
CA ILE A 139 4.34 7.48 -0.22
C ILE A 139 4.27 8.79 -1.03
N HIS A 140 3.47 9.76 -0.60
CA HIS A 140 3.29 11.05 -1.28
C HIS A 140 4.53 11.97 -1.19
N GLU A 141 5.48 11.69 -0.30
CA GLU A 141 6.77 12.41 -0.27
C GLU A 141 7.69 12.04 -1.44
N VAL A 142 7.45 10.90 -2.09
CA VAL A 142 8.32 10.40 -3.18
C VAL A 142 7.64 10.50 -4.53
N VAL A 143 6.33 10.30 -4.62
CA VAL A 143 5.57 10.40 -5.87
C VAL A 143 4.25 11.14 -5.66
N LYS A 144 3.69 11.68 -6.76
CA LYS A 144 2.34 12.26 -6.72
C LYS A 144 1.32 11.15 -6.49
N VAL A 145 0.48 11.32 -5.47
CA VAL A 145 -0.70 10.51 -5.15
C VAL A 145 -1.94 11.29 -5.58
N ASP A 146 -2.91 10.61 -6.18
CA ASP A 146 -4.11 11.26 -6.68
C ASP A 146 -5.26 11.23 -5.65
N TYR A 147 -5.40 10.12 -4.90
CA TYR A 147 -6.43 9.98 -3.86
C TYR A 147 -5.89 9.31 -2.60
N PHE A 148 -6.58 9.57 -1.48
CA PHE A 148 -6.23 9.04 -0.17
C PHE A 148 -7.45 8.37 0.47
N ILE A 149 -7.30 7.16 1.00
CA ILE A 149 -8.31 6.46 1.78
C ILE A 149 -7.78 6.31 3.21
N PRO A 150 -8.14 7.21 4.14
CA PRO A 150 -7.63 7.19 5.50
C PRO A 150 -8.25 6.07 6.33
N GLY A 151 -7.52 5.59 7.32
CA GLY A 151 -7.92 4.56 8.28
C GLY A 151 -6.76 3.66 8.68
N CYS A 152 -6.92 2.88 9.74
CA CYS A 152 -5.92 1.90 10.20
C CYS A 152 -6.60 0.60 10.68
N PRO A 153 -7.14 -0.18 9.73
CA PRO A 153 -7.33 0.08 8.29
C PRO A 153 -8.54 0.97 7.98
N PRO A 154 -8.68 1.48 6.74
CA PRO A 154 -9.94 2.07 6.28
C PRO A 154 -11.03 0.98 6.23
N SER A 155 -12.28 1.33 6.45
CA SER A 155 -13.38 0.37 6.37
C SER A 155 -13.60 -0.13 4.93
N GLY A 156 -14.11 -1.36 4.79
CA GLY A 156 -14.52 -1.91 3.49
C GLY A 156 -15.51 -1.00 2.77
N ASP A 157 -16.40 -0.31 3.49
CA ASP A 157 -17.34 0.64 2.91
C ASP A 157 -16.67 1.89 2.34
N ALA A 158 -15.62 2.41 2.99
CA ALA A 158 -14.84 3.52 2.47
C ALA A 158 -14.12 3.13 1.17
N ILE A 159 -13.49 1.95 1.16
CA ILE A 159 -12.81 1.41 -0.02
C ILE A 159 -13.82 1.20 -1.17
N TRP A 160 -14.94 0.58 -0.88
CA TRP A 160 -16.03 0.35 -1.84
C TRP A 160 -16.52 1.66 -2.46
N LYS A 161 -16.76 2.68 -1.62
CA LYS A 161 -17.23 4.00 -2.06
C LYS A 161 -16.25 4.63 -3.06
N VAL A 162 -14.95 4.66 -2.72
CA VAL A 162 -13.92 5.24 -3.59
C VAL A 162 -13.85 4.51 -4.93
N LEU A 163 -13.81 3.18 -4.91
CA LEU A 163 -13.72 2.40 -6.14
C LEU A 163 -14.95 2.55 -7.02
N THR A 164 -16.15 2.52 -6.46
CA THR A 164 -17.39 2.69 -7.23
C THR A 164 -17.56 4.10 -7.81
N ASP A 165 -17.08 5.14 -7.12
CA ASP A 165 -17.06 6.49 -7.66
C ASP A 165 -16.12 6.58 -8.86
N LEU A 166 -14.90 6.04 -8.75
CA LEU A 166 -13.94 6.01 -9.85
C LEU A 166 -14.46 5.21 -11.05
N LEU A 167 -15.09 4.06 -10.82
CA LEU A 167 -15.72 3.26 -11.87
C LEU A 167 -16.83 4.02 -12.59
N ALA A 168 -17.56 4.88 -11.86
CA ALA A 168 -18.60 5.74 -12.44
C ALA A 168 -18.06 7.05 -13.04
N GLY A 169 -16.73 7.24 -13.07
CA GLY A 169 -16.10 8.47 -13.55
C GLY A 169 -16.37 9.70 -12.66
N ARG A 170 -16.72 9.48 -11.41
CA ARG A 170 -16.93 10.54 -10.42
C ARG A 170 -15.67 10.73 -9.57
N GLU A 171 -15.47 11.94 -9.07
CA GLU A 171 -14.45 12.21 -8.06
C GLU A 171 -14.88 11.58 -6.73
N PRO A 172 -14.00 10.75 -6.08
CA PRO A 172 -14.35 10.12 -4.81
C PRO A 172 -14.48 11.14 -3.69
N GLU A 173 -15.62 11.12 -3.00
CA GLU A 173 -15.84 11.90 -1.79
C GLU A 173 -16.17 10.99 -0.61
N LEU A 174 -15.29 10.97 0.39
CA LEU A 174 -15.52 10.29 1.65
C LEU A 174 -16.17 11.26 2.64
N GLY A 175 -17.43 11.01 3.00
CA GLY A 175 -18.10 11.73 4.09
C GLY A 175 -17.52 11.37 5.46
N HIS A 176 -17.73 12.23 6.45
CA HIS A 176 -17.22 12.02 7.82
C HIS A 176 -17.55 10.64 8.42
N GLY A 177 -18.66 10.02 8.06
CA GLY A 177 -19.05 8.69 8.55
C GLY A 177 -18.26 7.52 7.96
N LEU A 178 -17.43 7.76 6.94
CA LEU A 178 -16.57 6.75 6.31
C LEU A 178 -15.07 7.00 6.58
N MET A 179 -14.72 8.12 7.19
CA MET A 179 -13.36 8.44 7.57
C MET A 179 -13.13 8.08 9.04
N HIS A 180 -12.41 6.99 9.26
CA HIS A 180 -11.97 6.57 10.58
C HIS A 180 -10.44 6.64 10.62
N TYR A 181 -9.90 7.14 11.74
CA TYR A 181 -8.46 7.31 11.93
C TYR A 181 -7.92 6.45 13.07
N ASP A 182 -8.79 5.73 13.72
CA ASP A 182 -8.58 4.82 14.86
C ASP A 182 -8.63 3.35 14.44
#